data_eba0317820bcd40d159a954a6adeff2f
#
_entry.id   eba0317820bcd40d159a954a6adeff2f
#
_cell.length_a   1.000
_cell.length_b   1.000
_cell.length_c   1.000
_cell.angle_alpha   90.00
_cell.angle_beta   90.00
_cell.angle_gamma   90.00
#
_symmetry.space_group_name_H-M   'P 1'
#
loop_
_entity.id
_entity.type
_entity.pdbx_description
1 polymer ?
#
loop_
_entity_poly.entity_id
_entity_poly.type
_entity_poly.pdbx_seq_one_letter_code
_entity_poly.pdbx_strand_id
1 'polypeptide(L)'
;MTNTNGQAPFLSVCMYMNETQEYKVELAMLIEEFLKQRTEGMKNEKGVYITPAFPKLLYVLEEDNVSQDSKYWYLTELAAKCTAKRLVPDYISEKKMLEYKIDKNGNGQCYPCMGCRSFLTPYVDENGNPKYYGRFN
;
A
#
# COMPACT_ATOMS: atom_id res chain seq x y z
N MET A 1 -4.93 -8.56 18.02
CA MET A 1 -3.54 -9.05 18.12
C MET A 1 -2.71 -7.97 18.79
N THR A 2 -2.09 -8.24 19.92
CA THR A 2 -1.26 -7.30 20.67
C THR A 2 0.10 -7.94 20.95
N ASN A 3 1.14 -7.10 21.08
CA ASN A 3 2.46 -7.56 21.53
C ASN A 3 2.49 -7.77 23.06
N THR A 4 3.63 -8.18 23.61
CA THR A 4 3.81 -8.44 25.04
C THR A 4 3.57 -7.20 25.93
N ASN A 5 3.64 -6.00 25.37
CA ASN A 5 3.37 -4.73 26.06
C ASN A 5 1.92 -4.24 25.84
N GLY A 6 1.04 -5.05 25.28
CA GLY A 6 -0.35 -4.68 25.02
C GLY A 6 -0.56 -3.73 23.84
N GLN A 7 0.48 -3.43 23.05
CA GLN A 7 0.37 -2.57 21.89
C GLN A 7 -0.03 -3.36 20.64
N ALA A 8 -0.87 -2.76 19.80
CA ALA A 8 -1.17 -3.31 18.49
C ALA A 8 0.04 -3.11 17.54
N PRO A 9 0.52 -4.16 16.86
CA PRO A 9 1.59 -4.01 15.88
C PRO A 9 1.12 -3.18 14.70
N PHE A 10 2.02 -2.41 14.11
CA PHE A 10 1.78 -1.73 12.83
C PHE A 10 1.72 -2.78 11.71
N LEU A 11 0.53 -2.97 11.18
CA LEU A 11 0.31 -3.82 10.01
C LEU A 11 -0.08 -2.92 8.83
N SER A 12 0.61 -3.07 7.72
CA SER A 12 0.31 -2.37 6.47
C SER A 12 0.06 -3.36 5.35
N VAL A 13 -0.92 -3.07 4.52
CA VAL A 13 -1.21 -3.82 3.28
C VAL A 13 -0.94 -2.87 2.12
N CYS A 14 0.01 -3.25 1.27
CA CYS A 14 0.33 -2.52 0.05
C CYS A 14 -0.43 -3.14 -1.11
N MET A 15 -1.32 -2.35 -1.69
CA MET A 15 -2.11 -2.74 -2.87
C MET A 15 -1.35 -2.32 -4.12
N TYR A 16 -0.39 -3.16 -4.52
CA TYR A 16 0.53 -2.94 -5.63
C TYR A 16 0.37 -4.03 -6.70
N MET A 17 -0.21 -3.67 -7.84
CA MET A 17 -0.59 -4.63 -8.88
C MET A 17 0.60 -5.10 -9.72
N ASN A 18 1.63 -4.25 -9.91
CA ASN A 18 2.84 -4.62 -10.63
C ASN A 18 3.79 -5.53 -9.83
N GLU A 19 3.46 -5.89 -8.59
CA GLU A 19 4.17 -6.91 -7.82
C GLU A 19 4.19 -8.27 -8.53
N THR A 20 3.09 -8.61 -9.23
CA THR A 20 3.01 -9.81 -10.02
C THR A 20 2.27 -9.57 -11.33
N GLN A 21 2.80 -10.10 -12.42
CA GLN A 21 2.12 -10.08 -13.72
C GLN A 21 1.24 -11.32 -13.90
N GLU A 22 1.64 -12.46 -13.34
CA GLU A 22 0.97 -13.74 -13.48
C GLU A 22 -0.42 -13.74 -12.81
N TYR A 23 -0.50 -13.17 -11.60
CA TYR A 23 -1.74 -13.16 -10.78
C TYR A 23 -2.37 -11.78 -10.68
N LYS A 24 -2.18 -10.94 -11.69
CA LYS A 24 -2.63 -9.54 -11.66
C LYS A 24 -4.16 -9.41 -11.55
N VAL A 25 -4.90 -10.31 -12.17
CA VAL A 25 -6.36 -10.30 -12.13
C VAL A 25 -6.88 -10.70 -10.75
N GLU A 26 -6.31 -11.75 -10.17
CA GLU A 26 -6.66 -12.22 -8.83
C GLU A 26 -6.30 -11.18 -7.77
N LEU A 27 -5.14 -10.54 -7.94
CA LEU A 27 -4.72 -9.45 -7.07
C LEU A 27 -5.68 -8.25 -7.16
N ALA A 28 -6.15 -7.92 -8.36
CA ALA A 28 -7.15 -6.87 -8.55
C ALA A 28 -8.48 -7.20 -7.83
N MET A 29 -8.92 -8.45 -7.86
CA MET A 29 -10.10 -8.90 -7.12
C MET A 29 -9.91 -8.79 -5.60
N LEU A 30 -8.73 -9.15 -5.09
CA LEU A 30 -8.41 -8.99 -3.67
C LEU A 30 -8.40 -7.52 -3.25
N ILE A 31 -7.78 -6.65 -4.05
CA ILE A 31 -7.76 -5.20 -3.80
C ILE A 31 -9.18 -4.63 -3.79
N GLU A 32 -10.00 -5.02 -4.75
CA GLU A 32 -11.40 -4.61 -4.82
C GLU A 32 -12.15 -4.98 -3.53
N GLU A 33 -12.02 -6.20 -3.07
CA GLU A 33 -12.68 -6.67 -1.86
C GLU A 33 -12.16 -5.95 -0.61
N PHE A 34 -10.86 -5.75 -0.48
CA PHE A 34 -10.27 -4.96 0.61
C PHE A 34 -10.85 -3.55 0.68
N LEU A 35 -11.00 -2.88 -0.47
CA LEU A 35 -11.55 -1.53 -0.53
C LEU A 35 -13.03 -1.50 -0.19
N LYS A 36 -13.81 -2.49 -0.65
CA LYS A 36 -15.24 -2.62 -0.32
C LYS A 36 -15.43 -2.83 1.18
N GLN A 37 -14.73 -3.79 1.77
CA GLN A 37 -14.82 -4.09 3.20
C GLN A 37 -14.38 -2.91 4.07
N ARG A 38 -13.32 -2.21 3.67
CA ARG A 38 -12.88 -1.01 4.39
C ARG A 38 -13.87 0.12 4.27
N THR A 39 -14.50 0.29 3.11
CA THR A 39 -15.55 1.30 2.88
C THR A 39 -16.77 1.04 3.76
N GLU A 40 -17.17 -0.20 3.91
CA GLU A 40 -18.26 -0.61 4.82
C GLU A 40 -17.86 -0.39 6.28
N GLY A 41 -16.67 -0.81 6.68
CA GLY A 41 -16.16 -0.73 8.05
C GLY A 41 -16.54 -1.97 8.87
N MET A 42 -16.26 -1.92 10.16
CA MET A 42 -16.57 -2.99 11.12
C MET A 42 -17.64 -2.54 12.10
N LYS A 43 -18.58 -3.42 12.40
CA LYS A 43 -19.54 -3.19 13.48
C LYS A 43 -18.88 -3.37 14.84
N ASN A 44 -19.03 -2.38 15.70
CA ASN A 44 -18.67 -2.52 17.11
C ASN A 44 -19.76 -3.29 17.89
N GLU A 45 -19.54 -3.49 19.18
CA GLU A 45 -20.49 -4.19 20.08
C GLU A 45 -21.88 -3.55 20.13
N LYS A 46 -21.97 -2.25 19.81
CA LYS A 46 -23.22 -1.48 19.76
C LYS A 46 -23.90 -1.51 18.39
N GLY A 47 -23.37 -2.29 17.45
CA GLY A 47 -23.87 -2.38 16.07
C GLY A 47 -23.56 -1.18 15.18
N VAL A 48 -22.70 -0.25 15.64
CA VAL A 48 -22.29 0.94 14.87
C VAL A 48 -21.08 0.60 14.03
N TYR A 49 -21.09 1.00 12.75
CA TYR A 49 -19.94 0.83 11.87
C TYR A 49 -18.84 1.83 12.21
N ILE A 50 -17.66 1.30 12.47
CA ILE A 50 -16.43 2.06 12.75
C ILE A 50 -15.36 1.77 11.71
N THR A 51 -14.41 2.69 11.56
CA THR A 51 -13.23 2.49 10.73
C THR A 51 -12.14 1.84 11.58
N PRO A 52 -11.69 0.61 11.27
CA PRO A 52 -10.56 0.00 11.98
C PRO A 52 -9.27 0.78 11.71
N ALA A 53 -8.43 0.96 12.74
CA ALA A 53 -7.15 1.65 12.61
C ALA A 53 -6.14 0.84 11.78
N PHE A 54 -6.20 -0.49 11.85
CA PHE A 54 -5.29 -1.42 11.18
C PHE A 54 -6.06 -2.52 10.42
N PRO A 55 -5.46 -3.09 9.37
CA PRO A 55 -4.19 -2.71 8.74
C PRO A 55 -4.27 -1.33 8.09
N LYS A 56 -3.14 -0.62 8.01
CA LYS A 56 -3.01 0.55 7.12
C LYS A 56 -3.07 0.09 5.69
N LEU A 57 -3.84 0.77 4.87
CA LEU A 57 -3.97 0.48 3.45
C LEU A 57 -3.18 1.50 2.65
N LEU A 58 -2.32 1.01 1.78
CA LEU A 58 -1.53 1.78 0.84
C LEU A 58 -1.94 1.38 -0.57
N TYR A 59 -2.38 2.33 -1.36
CA TYR A 59 -2.79 2.11 -2.74
C TYR A 59 -1.75 2.71 -3.69
N VAL A 60 -1.18 1.89 -4.56
CA VAL A 60 -0.17 2.32 -5.52
C VAL A 60 -0.85 2.78 -6.80
N LEU A 61 -0.60 4.03 -7.18
CA LEU A 61 -1.02 4.58 -8.46
C LEU A 61 -0.01 4.17 -9.52
N GLU A 62 -0.46 3.33 -10.44
CA GLU A 62 0.31 2.72 -11.50
C GLU A 62 -0.24 3.16 -12.87
N GLU A 63 0.50 2.92 -13.93
CA GLU A 63 0.08 3.27 -15.29
C GLU A 63 -1.28 2.64 -15.64
N ASP A 64 -1.51 1.40 -15.19
CA ASP A 64 -2.72 0.61 -15.46
C ASP A 64 -3.97 1.06 -14.70
N ASN A 65 -3.84 1.97 -13.72
CA ASN A 65 -4.96 2.38 -12.88
C ASN A 65 -5.09 3.89 -12.67
N VAL A 66 -4.18 4.71 -13.21
CA VAL A 66 -4.14 6.15 -12.93
C VAL A 66 -5.00 6.98 -13.89
N SER A 67 -5.32 6.47 -15.07
CA SER A 67 -6.14 7.16 -16.07
C SER A 67 -7.50 6.50 -16.26
N GLN A 68 -8.51 7.27 -16.66
CA GLN A 68 -9.89 6.78 -16.85
C GLN A 68 -9.99 5.69 -17.92
N ASP A 69 -9.09 5.69 -18.88
CA ASP A 69 -9.06 4.69 -19.96
C ASP A 69 -8.30 3.41 -19.58
N SER A 70 -7.69 3.38 -18.39
CA SER A 70 -6.91 2.22 -17.97
C SER A 70 -7.80 1.10 -17.47
N LYS A 71 -7.33 -0.14 -17.68
CA LYS A 71 -8.07 -1.37 -17.37
C LYS A 71 -8.54 -1.45 -15.91
N TYR A 72 -7.74 -0.95 -14.99
CA TYR A 72 -7.99 -1.03 -13.55
C TYR A 72 -8.37 0.31 -12.92
N TRP A 73 -8.83 1.27 -13.73
CA TRP A 73 -9.34 2.54 -13.23
C TRP A 73 -10.45 2.40 -12.19
N TYR A 74 -11.30 1.38 -12.33
CA TYR A 74 -12.38 1.12 -11.40
C TYR A 74 -11.89 0.88 -9.96
N LEU A 75 -10.68 0.33 -9.77
CA LEU A 75 -10.07 0.17 -8.46
C LEU A 75 -9.68 1.53 -7.85
N THR A 76 -9.15 2.44 -8.67
CA THR A 76 -8.81 3.81 -8.23
C THR A 76 -10.06 4.59 -7.88
N GLU A 77 -11.12 4.45 -8.65
CA GLU A 77 -12.43 5.05 -8.33
C GLU A 77 -12.99 4.50 -7.01
N LEU A 78 -12.89 3.20 -6.79
CA LEU A 78 -13.31 2.56 -5.55
C LEU A 78 -12.45 3.01 -4.36
N ALA A 79 -11.13 3.13 -4.55
CA ALA A 79 -10.21 3.67 -3.56
C ALA A 79 -10.57 5.12 -3.18
N ALA A 80 -10.88 5.96 -4.16
CA ALA A 80 -11.30 7.34 -3.93
C ALA A 80 -12.62 7.42 -3.13
N LYS A 81 -13.60 6.57 -3.44
CA LYS A 81 -14.84 6.44 -2.65
C LYS A 81 -14.57 6.00 -1.21
N CYS A 82 -13.66 5.06 -1.03
CA CYS A 82 -13.22 4.63 0.30
C CYS A 82 -12.56 5.78 1.07
N THR A 83 -11.67 6.53 0.42
CA THR A 83 -11.01 7.68 1.03
C THR A 83 -12.00 8.77 1.44
N ALA A 84 -12.97 9.07 0.60
CA ALA A 84 -14.01 10.06 0.92
C ALA A 84 -14.82 9.70 2.17
N LYS A 85 -15.00 8.42 2.45
CA LYS A 85 -15.79 7.94 3.59
C LYS A 85 -14.95 7.62 4.83
N ARG A 86 -13.71 7.10 4.64
CA ARG A 86 -12.91 6.49 5.71
C ARG A 86 -11.52 7.11 5.88
N LEU A 87 -11.12 8.07 5.04
CA LEU A 87 -9.80 8.71 5.02
C LEU A 87 -8.64 7.73 4.77
N VAL A 88 -8.93 6.60 4.16
CA VAL A 88 -7.98 5.56 3.71
C VAL A 88 -8.44 5.01 2.36
N PRO A 89 -7.55 4.48 1.52
CA PRO A 89 -6.10 4.25 1.69
C PRO A 89 -5.25 5.52 1.55
N ASP A 90 -3.98 5.42 1.97
CA ASP A 90 -2.93 6.35 1.57
C ASP A 90 -2.46 6.00 0.14
N TYR A 91 -2.05 7.01 -0.63
CA TYR A 91 -1.66 6.82 -2.03
C TYR A 91 -0.15 6.96 -2.23
N ILE A 92 0.41 6.09 -3.05
CA ILE A 92 1.81 6.11 -3.48
C ILE A 92 1.83 6.17 -5.01
N SER A 93 2.62 7.09 -5.59
CA SER A 93 2.86 7.11 -7.03
C SER A 93 4.03 6.19 -7.37
N GLU A 94 3.78 5.11 -8.11
CA GLU A 94 4.83 4.23 -8.63
C GLU A 94 5.86 5.02 -9.44
N LYS A 95 5.42 5.83 -10.37
CA LYS A 95 6.29 6.66 -11.22
C LYS A 95 7.26 7.50 -10.40
N LYS A 96 6.78 8.16 -9.34
CA LYS A 96 7.62 8.98 -8.47
C LYS A 96 8.56 8.14 -7.59
N MET A 97 8.10 6.99 -7.13
CA MET A 97 8.96 6.07 -6.39
C MET A 97 10.10 5.54 -7.26
N LEU A 98 9.82 5.15 -8.50
CA LEU A 98 10.83 4.70 -9.46
C LEU A 98 11.84 5.80 -9.83
N GLU A 99 11.43 7.08 -9.83
CA GLU A 99 12.31 8.21 -10.06
C GLU A 99 13.23 8.52 -8.86
N TYR A 100 12.71 8.42 -7.63
CA TYR A 100 13.43 8.88 -6.44
C TYR A 100 14.12 7.77 -5.64
N LYS A 101 13.65 6.53 -5.77
CA LYS A 101 14.20 5.38 -5.07
C LYS A 101 15.02 4.52 -6.02
N ILE A 102 16.08 5.13 -6.55
CA ILE A 102 17.01 4.49 -7.48
C ILE A 102 18.12 3.82 -6.68
N ASP A 103 18.43 2.58 -7.01
CA ASP A 103 19.56 1.85 -6.48
C ASP A 103 20.91 2.32 -7.11
N LYS A 104 22.03 1.80 -6.63
CA LYS A 104 23.35 2.16 -7.17
C LYS A 104 23.53 1.80 -8.65
N ASN A 105 22.72 0.89 -9.18
CA ASN A 105 22.76 0.46 -10.58
C ASN A 105 21.82 1.25 -11.47
N GLY A 106 21.13 2.25 -10.92
CA GLY A 106 20.19 3.08 -11.65
C GLY A 106 18.78 2.48 -11.80
N ASN A 107 18.47 1.37 -11.12
CA ASN A 107 17.15 0.75 -11.17
C ASN A 107 16.23 1.35 -10.12
N GLY A 108 15.09 1.87 -10.55
CA GLY A 108 14.04 2.35 -9.66
C GLY A 108 13.24 1.19 -9.06
N GLN A 109 12.80 1.37 -7.82
CA GLN A 109 11.97 0.37 -7.13
C GLN A 109 10.84 1.05 -6.36
N CYS A 110 9.68 0.39 -6.31
CA CYS A 110 8.54 0.83 -5.54
C CYS A 110 8.46 0.02 -4.24
N TYR A 111 8.55 0.70 -3.11
CA TYR A 111 8.51 0.09 -1.78
C TYR A 111 7.29 0.54 -1.00
N PRO A 112 6.67 -0.37 -0.22
CA PRO A 112 5.67 0.03 0.76
C PRO A 112 6.33 0.83 1.88
N CYS A 113 5.61 1.81 2.42
CA CYS A 113 6.05 2.49 3.63
C CYS A 113 5.75 1.64 4.87
N MET A 114 6.65 1.71 5.87
CA MET A 114 6.43 1.14 7.18
C MET A 114 5.92 2.18 8.17
N GLY A 115 5.00 1.78 9.04
CA GLY A 115 4.48 2.65 10.09
C GLY A 115 3.94 3.97 9.55
N CYS A 116 4.49 5.08 10.03
CA CYS A 116 4.05 6.42 9.67
C CYS A 116 4.86 7.01 8.51
N ARG A 117 4.92 6.32 7.36
CA ARG A 117 5.55 6.76 6.11
C ARG A 117 7.08 6.66 6.06
N SER A 118 7.69 5.82 6.88
CA SER A 118 9.10 5.44 6.73
C SER A 118 9.27 4.44 5.61
N PHE A 119 10.26 4.68 4.73
CA PHE A 119 10.59 3.76 3.65
C PHE A 119 11.89 3.03 3.96
N LEU A 120 11.82 1.69 3.95
CA LEU A 120 13.02 0.86 3.92
C LEU A 120 13.47 0.76 2.47
N THR A 121 14.64 1.31 2.17
CA THR A 121 15.26 1.13 0.87
C THR A 121 16.35 0.08 1.02
N PRO A 122 16.26 -1.06 0.33
CA PRO A 122 17.36 -2.01 0.31
C PRO A 122 18.60 -1.34 -0.28
N TYR A 123 19.71 -1.50 0.40
CA TYR A 123 21.01 -1.01 -0.04
C TYR A 123 21.92 -2.19 -0.24
N VAL A 124 22.60 -2.22 -1.37
CA VAL A 124 23.64 -3.21 -1.64
C VAL A 124 24.98 -2.52 -1.44
N ASP A 125 25.83 -3.09 -0.58
CA ASP A 125 27.17 -2.55 -0.36
C ASP A 125 28.10 -2.79 -1.56
N GLU A 126 29.33 -2.29 -1.46
CA GLU A 126 30.34 -2.41 -2.52
C GLU A 126 30.70 -3.86 -2.87
N ASN A 127 30.37 -4.81 -1.98
CA ASN A 127 30.62 -6.24 -2.14
C ASN A 127 29.39 -7.02 -2.62
N GLY A 128 28.29 -6.31 -2.93
CA GLY A 128 27.04 -6.94 -3.38
C GLY A 128 26.18 -7.53 -2.27
N ASN A 129 26.51 -7.30 -0.98
CA ASN A 129 25.71 -7.80 0.13
C ASN A 129 24.53 -6.87 0.43
N PRO A 130 23.31 -7.40 0.59
CA PRO A 130 22.16 -6.58 0.92
C PRO A 130 22.29 -6.02 2.34
N LYS A 131 22.20 -4.69 2.45
CA LYS A 131 22.09 -3.97 3.73
C LYS A 131 20.79 -3.18 3.74
N TYR A 132 20.02 -3.34 4.81
CA TYR A 132 18.76 -2.64 4.98
C TYR A 132 18.98 -1.43 5.90
N TYR A 133 18.77 -0.24 5.36
CA TYR A 133 18.75 0.99 6.16
C TYR A 133 17.35 1.60 6.13
N GLY A 134 16.76 1.77 7.31
CA GLY A 134 15.61 2.63 7.46
C GLY A 134 16.08 4.09 7.32
N ARG A 135 15.57 4.81 6.33
CA ARG A 135 15.66 6.27 6.31
C ARG A 135 14.34 6.85 6.79
N PHE A 136 14.43 7.66 7.83
CA PHE A 136 13.39 8.61 8.15
C PHE A 136 13.53 9.79 7.18
N ASN A 137 12.52 10.06 6.42
CA ASN A 137 12.39 11.31 5.67
C ASN A 137 11.39 12.19 6.40
#